data_fc49199a573fd1a91b77d4f1e0f40525
#
_entry.id   fc49199a573fd1a91b77d4f1e0f40525
#
_cell.length_a   1.000
_cell.length_b   1.000
_cell.length_c   1.000
_cell.angle_alpha   90.00
_cell.angle_beta   90.00
_cell.angle_gamma   90.00
#
_symmetry.space_group_name_H-M   'P 1'
#
loop_
_entity.id
_entity.type
_entity.pdbx_description
1 polymer ?
#
loop_
_entity_poly.entity_id
_entity_poly.type
_entity_poly.pdbx_seq_one_letter_code
_entity_poly.pdbx_strand_id
1 'polypeptide(L)'
;EFQMDTKKLREAIAADKEKGLIPFVVIGTAGTTNTGSIDPLETIAGICRENQMWFHIDGAYGASVLLSPKYRHLLKGTELADSISWDAHKWLFQTYGCAMVLVKDIRHLYHSFHVNPEYLKDVEGDLEHVNTWDIGMELTRPARGLKLWLTLQVLGTELIGSAIEHGFQLAVWAQEALQELDNWEIVSKAQLAMLNFRYTADGLTE
;
A
#
# COMPACT_ATOMS: atom_id res chain seq x y z
N GLU A 1 -0.67 4.56 18.82
CA GLU A 1 -1.70 4.35 17.79
C GLU A 1 -1.17 3.67 16.51
N PHE A 2 0.00 3.03 16.57
CA PHE A 2 0.60 2.26 15.48
C PHE A 2 0.80 3.03 14.15
N GLN A 3 1.02 4.34 14.23
CA GLN A 3 1.34 5.22 13.10
C GLN A 3 2.75 5.75 13.24
N MET A 4 3.38 6.09 12.12
CA MET A 4 4.69 6.75 12.10
C MET A 4 4.64 8.09 12.84
N ASP A 5 5.52 8.27 13.82
CA ASP A 5 5.72 9.56 14.49
C ASP A 5 6.53 10.49 13.58
N THR A 6 5.86 11.45 12.97
CA THR A 6 6.48 12.38 12.01
C THR A 6 7.48 13.34 12.66
N LYS A 7 7.39 13.58 13.97
CA LYS A 7 8.38 14.36 14.69
C LYS A 7 9.68 13.56 14.80
N LYS A 8 9.60 12.29 15.23
CA LYS A 8 10.76 11.40 15.28
C LYS A 8 11.36 11.15 13.90
N LEU A 9 10.53 11.08 12.85
CA LEU A 9 11.02 10.99 11.48
C LEU A 9 11.90 12.20 11.13
N ARG A 10 11.46 13.42 11.43
CA ARG A 10 12.27 14.64 11.19
C ARG A 10 13.58 14.63 11.99
N GLU A 11 13.53 14.23 13.25
CA GLU A 11 14.70 14.10 14.12
C GLU A 11 15.71 13.06 13.58
N ALA A 12 15.23 11.93 13.11
CA ALA A 12 16.07 10.89 12.51
C ALA A 12 16.75 11.36 11.23
N ILE A 13 16.01 12.01 10.32
CA ILE A 13 16.54 12.58 9.08
C ILE A 13 17.65 13.62 9.40
N ALA A 14 17.42 14.49 10.37
CA ALA A 14 18.40 15.50 10.77
C ALA A 14 19.67 14.85 11.33
N ALA A 15 19.52 13.89 12.26
CA ALA A 15 20.63 13.17 12.87
C ALA A 15 21.46 12.36 11.86
N ASP A 16 20.82 11.79 10.84
CA ASP A 16 21.52 11.06 9.78
C ASP A 16 22.32 12.01 8.88
N LYS A 17 21.75 13.17 8.53
CA LYS A 17 22.47 14.22 7.78
C LYS A 17 23.68 14.77 8.54
N GLU A 18 23.58 14.96 9.87
CA GLU A 18 24.69 15.38 10.71
C GLU A 18 25.85 14.36 10.72
N LYS A 19 25.55 13.07 10.54
CA LYS A 19 26.54 11.99 10.40
C LYS A 19 27.11 11.87 8.97
N GLY A 20 26.70 12.73 8.04
CA GLY A 20 27.11 12.65 6.65
C GLY A 20 26.39 11.56 5.84
N LEU A 21 25.32 10.97 6.37
CA LEU A 21 24.48 10.03 5.65
C LEU A 21 23.51 10.76 4.72
N ILE A 22 23.07 10.08 3.67
CA ILE A 22 22.11 10.61 2.69
C ILE A 22 20.81 9.83 2.80
N PRO A 23 19.84 10.31 3.60
CA PRO A 23 18.51 9.72 3.60
C PRO A 23 17.89 9.90 2.21
N PHE A 24 17.39 8.82 1.59
CA PHE A 24 16.91 8.86 0.21
C PHE A 24 15.47 8.41 0.02
N VAL A 25 14.91 7.67 0.95
CA VAL A 25 13.53 7.17 0.86
C VAL A 25 12.85 7.14 2.23
N VAL A 26 11.55 7.44 2.25
CA VAL A 26 10.64 7.12 3.35
C VAL A 26 9.54 6.22 2.83
N ILE A 27 9.22 5.18 3.59
CA ILE A 27 8.11 4.28 3.31
C ILE A 27 7.01 4.58 4.32
N GLY A 28 5.88 5.11 3.86
CA GLY A 28 4.67 5.24 4.65
C GLY A 28 3.74 4.07 4.37
N THR A 29 3.02 3.60 5.38
CA THR A 29 2.13 2.45 5.25
C THR A 29 0.68 2.89 5.17
N ALA A 30 -0.05 2.36 4.21
CA ALA A 30 -1.49 2.51 4.07
C ALA A 30 -2.17 1.17 4.41
N GLY A 31 -2.42 0.94 5.69
CA GLY A 31 -3.02 -0.30 6.20
C GLY A 31 -1.98 -1.33 6.63
N THR A 32 -1.42 -1.16 7.82
CA THR A 32 -0.46 -2.10 8.42
C THR A 32 -1.07 -3.49 8.60
N THR A 33 -0.27 -4.53 8.40
CA THR A 33 -0.71 -5.94 8.45
C THR A 33 -1.40 -6.30 9.77
N ASN A 34 -0.92 -5.78 10.89
CA ASN A 34 -1.43 -6.19 12.20
C ASN A 34 -2.64 -5.37 12.68
N THR A 35 -2.74 -4.10 12.32
CA THR A 35 -3.73 -3.20 12.92
C THR A 35 -4.56 -2.42 11.89
N GLY A 36 -4.22 -2.49 10.61
CA GLY A 36 -4.86 -1.69 9.57
C GLY A 36 -4.54 -0.20 9.65
N SER A 37 -3.57 0.21 10.49
CA SER A 37 -3.22 1.61 10.68
C SER A 37 -2.70 2.26 9.40
N ILE A 38 -3.04 3.52 9.22
CA ILE A 38 -2.59 4.33 8.08
C ILE A 38 -1.69 5.42 8.62
N ASP A 39 -0.49 5.53 8.09
CA ASP A 39 0.45 6.58 8.43
C ASP A 39 -0.05 7.97 7.97
N PRO A 40 0.41 9.07 8.55
CA PRO A 40 0.04 10.43 8.14
C PRO A 40 0.68 10.80 6.79
N LEU A 41 0.18 10.19 5.70
CA LEU A 41 0.77 10.20 4.36
C LEU A 41 1.04 11.61 3.82
N GLU A 42 0.10 12.54 4.00
CA GLU A 42 0.25 13.93 3.54
C GLU A 42 1.42 14.64 4.25
N THR A 43 1.58 14.39 5.56
CA THR A 43 2.68 14.96 6.33
C THR A 43 4.02 14.37 5.93
N ILE A 44 4.07 13.04 5.73
CA ILE A 44 5.28 12.33 5.27
C ILE A 44 5.69 12.83 3.89
N ALA A 45 4.74 12.99 2.96
CA ALA A 45 5.00 13.55 1.64
C ALA A 45 5.64 14.95 1.70
N GLY A 46 5.16 15.80 2.63
CA GLY A 46 5.76 17.11 2.90
C GLY A 46 7.20 17.00 3.35
N ILE A 47 7.49 16.12 4.31
CA ILE A 47 8.83 15.86 4.82
C ILE A 47 9.77 15.37 3.71
N CYS A 48 9.30 14.43 2.90
CA CYS A 48 10.08 13.90 1.77
C CYS A 48 10.43 14.99 0.76
N ARG A 49 9.47 15.84 0.41
CA ARG A 49 9.68 16.96 -0.51
C ARG A 49 10.70 17.97 0.02
N GLU A 50 10.61 18.36 1.30
CA GLU A 50 11.55 19.26 1.97
C GLU A 50 12.97 18.74 1.96
N ASN A 51 13.15 17.42 1.98
CA ASN A 51 14.43 16.75 2.10
C ASN A 51 14.91 16.10 0.79
N GLN A 52 14.19 16.26 -0.31
CA GLN A 52 14.47 15.66 -1.64
C GLN A 52 14.58 14.13 -1.58
N MET A 53 13.68 13.49 -0.81
CA MET A 53 13.62 12.06 -0.60
C MET A 53 12.48 11.44 -1.40
N TRP A 54 12.65 10.21 -1.84
CA TRP A 54 11.59 9.41 -2.46
C TRP A 54 10.52 9.06 -1.43
N PHE A 55 9.27 9.27 -1.78
CA PHE A 55 8.15 8.84 -0.96
C PHE A 55 7.49 7.60 -1.56
N HIS A 56 7.67 6.46 -0.92
CA HIS A 56 6.98 5.22 -1.25
C HIS A 56 5.83 4.98 -0.28
N ILE A 57 4.70 4.50 -0.78
CA ILE A 57 3.59 4.03 0.05
C ILE A 57 3.47 2.51 -0.08
N ASP A 58 3.66 1.80 1.04
CA ASP A 58 3.20 0.43 1.16
C ASP A 58 1.69 0.43 1.32
N GLY A 59 1.01 0.35 0.20
CA GLY A 59 -0.44 0.23 0.08
C GLY A 59 -0.89 -1.18 -0.28
N ALA A 60 -0.04 -2.18 -0.06
CA ALA A 60 -0.29 -3.56 -0.46
C ALA A 60 -1.71 -4.05 -0.08
N TYR A 61 -2.20 -3.65 1.09
CA TYR A 61 -3.56 -3.93 1.53
C TYR A 61 -4.49 -2.72 1.33
N GLY A 62 -4.15 -1.60 1.94
CA GLY A 62 -5.07 -0.47 2.08
C GLY A 62 -5.26 0.39 0.83
N ALA A 63 -4.36 0.32 -0.18
CA ALA A 63 -4.56 1.09 -1.41
C ALA A 63 -5.91 0.79 -2.09
N SER A 64 -6.50 -0.39 -1.86
CA SER A 64 -7.82 -0.76 -2.36
C SER A 64 -8.94 0.19 -1.89
N VAL A 65 -8.75 0.85 -0.74
CA VAL A 65 -9.69 1.85 -0.20
C VAL A 65 -9.86 3.06 -1.13
N LEU A 66 -8.91 3.32 -2.02
CA LEU A 66 -9.03 4.38 -3.05
C LEU A 66 -10.25 4.18 -3.97
N LEU A 67 -10.71 2.94 -4.11
CA LEU A 67 -11.92 2.62 -4.89
C LEU A 67 -13.23 2.90 -4.13
N SER A 68 -13.19 3.18 -2.83
CA SER A 68 -14.36 3.54 -2.03
C SER A 68 -14.58 5.05 -2.02
N PRO A 69 -15.67 5.57 -2.61
CA PRO A 69 -16.02 6.98 -2.48
C PRO A 69 -16.18 7.44 -1.03
N LYS A 70 -16.63 6.54 -0.16
CA LYS A 70 -16.89 6.81 1.26
C LYS A 70 -15.60 6.93 2.07
N TYR A 71 -14.61 6.06 1.81
CA TYR A 71 -13.44 5.89 2.68
C TYR A 71 -12.12 6.35 2.06
N ARG A 72 -12.04 6.64 0.74
CA ARG A 72 -10.81 7.07 0.07
C ARG A 72 -10.13 8.28 0.72
N HIS A 73 -10.89 9.11 1.46
CA HIS A 73 -10.35 10.26 2.18
C HIS A 73 -9.34 9.87 3.27
N LEU A 74 -9.39 8.62 3.78
CA LEU A 74 -8.44 8.08 4.74
C LEU A 74 -7.02 7.98 4.17
N LEU A 75 -6.90 7.91 2.84
CA LEU A 75 -5.63 7.81 2.12
C LEU A 75 -5.19 9.13 1.49
N LYS A 76 -5.65 10.26 2.04
CA LYS A 76 -5.22 11.58 1.60
C LYS A 76 -3.70 11.70 1.66
N GLY A 77 -3.08 12.20 0.60
CA GLY A 77 -1.63 12.26 0.43
C GLY A 77 -1.05 11.15 -0.46
N THR A 78 -1.86 10.15 -0.84
CA THR A 78 -1.45 9.10 -1.78
C THR A 78 -1.05 9.68 -3.14
N GLU A 79 -1.73 10.71 -3.60
CA GLU A 79 -1.45 11.44 -4.85
C GLU A 79 -0.09 12.16 -4.86
N LEU A 80 0.53 12.30 -3.68
CA LEU A 80 1.84 12.94 -3.51
C LEU A 80 2.99 11.95 -3.54
N ALA A 81 2.72 10.64 -3.51
CA ALA A 81 3.75 9.61 -3.51
C ALA A 81 4.46 9.52 -4.87
N ASP A 82 5.74 9.12 -4.83
CA ASP A 82 6.52 8.80 -6.03
C ASP A 82 6.24 7.38 -6.50
N SER A 83 5.90 6.48 -5.57
CA SER A 83 5.49 5.12 -5.90
C SER A 83 4.58 4.50 -4.82
N ILE A 84 3.77 3.52 -5.24
CA ILE A 84 2.85 2.78 -4.37
C ILE A 84 2.92 1.30 -4.74
N SER A 85 3.08 0.42 -3.74
CA SER A 85 2.81 -1.01 -3.88
C SER A 85 1.33 -1.29 -3.61
N TRP A 86 0.71 -2.17 -4.42
CA TRP A 86 -0.70 -2.52 -4.30
C TRP A 86 -0.94 -3.96 -4.69
N ASP A 87 -1.45 -4.77 -3.78
CA ASP A 87 -1.67 -6.19 -4.01
C ASP A 87 -3.13 -6.46 -4.37
N ALA A 88 -3.37 -6.69 -5.66
CA ALA A 88 -4.71 -7.03 -6.13
C ALA A 88 -5.20 -8.38 -5.58
N HIS A 89 -4.28 -9.30 -5.25
CA HIS A 89 -4.60 -10.58 -4.61
C HIS A 89 -4.94 -10.48 -3.11
N LYS A 90 -4.95 -9.27 -2.55
CA LYS A 90 -5.47 -8.97 -1.22
C LYS A 90 -6.90 -8.44 -1.33
N TRP A 91 -7.11 -7.18 -1.20
CA TRP A 91 -8.44 -6.57 -1.07
C TRP A 91 -9.07 -6.11 -2.41
N LEU A 92 -8.47 -6.49 -3.55
CA LEU A 92 -9.13 -6.46 -4.85
C LEU A 92 -9.64 -7.85 -5.29
N PHE A 93 -9.66 -8.81 -4.36
CA PHE A 93 -10.29 -10.14 -4.49
C PHE A 93 -9.72 -10.99 -5.64
N GLN A 94 -8.48 -10.73 -6.06
CA GLN A 94 -7.83 -11.53 -7.08
C GLN A 94 -7.22 -12.80 -6.49
N THR A 95 -7.12 -13.83 -7.31
CA THR A 95 -6.33 -15.02 -6.97
C THR A 95 -4.85 -14.67 -6.79
N TYR A 96 -4.14 -15.42 -5.94
CA TYR A 96 -2.74 -15.19 -5.61
C TYR A 96 -1.83 -14.97 -6.83
N GLY A 97 -0.77 -14.21 -6.61
CA GLY A 97 0.18 -13.80 -7.59
C GLY A 97 -0.30 -12.64 -8.47
N CYS A 98 -0.97 -11.62 -7.89
CA CYS A 98 -1.34 -10.39 -8.59
C CYS A 98 -1.03 -9.18 -7.71
N ALA A 99 0.16 -8.65 -7.84
CA ALA A 99 0.59 -7.41 -7.20
C ALA A 99 1.04 -6.42 -8.27
N MET A 100 1.02 -5.15 -7.96
CA MET A 100 1.46 -4.08 -8.85
C MET A 100 2.25 -3.03 -8.07
N VAL A 101 3.13 -2.34 -8.77
CA VAL A 101 3.76 -1.10 -8.33
C VAL A 101 3.31 -0.01 -9.29
N LEU A 102 2.74 1.05 -8.75
CA LEU A 102 2.43 2.27 -9.48
C LEU A 102 3.55 3.27 -9.22
N VAL A 103 4.06 3.89 -10.27
CA VAL A 103 5.14 4.88 -10.20
C VAL A 103 4.65 6.15 -10.88
N LYS A 104 4.91 7.28 -10.27
CA LYS A 104 4.49 8.59 -10.79
C LYS A 104 5.11 8.90 -12.14
N ASP A 105 6.35 8.48 -12.35
CA ASP A 105 7.09 8.66 -13.58
C ASP A 105 7.76 7.35 -14.00
N ILE A 106 7.29 6.76 -15.08
CA ILE A 106 7.78 5.49 -15.63
C ILE A 106 9.27 5.53 -16.00
N ARG A 107 9.81 6.72 -16.28
CA ARG A 107 11.24 6.89 -16.61
C ARG A 107 12.15 6.40 -15.49
N HIS A 108 11.71 6.47 -14.24
CA HIS A 108 12.47 5.94 -13.10
C HIS A 108 12.63 4.41 -13.19
N LEU A 109 11.59 3.69 -13.59
CA LEU A 109 11.68 2.25 -13.80
C LEU A 109 12.57 1.93 -15.00
N TYR A 110 12.35 2.63 -16.12
CA TYR A 110 13.14 2.45 -17.33
C TYR A 110 14.64 2.64 -17.04
N HIS A 111 15.03 3.75 -16.41
CA HIS A 111 16.44 4.00 -16.07
C HIS A 111 17.04 3.02 -15.06
N SER A 112 16.20 2.38 -14.26
CA SER A 112 16.66 1.43 -13.24
C SER A 112 16.80 0.00 -13.76
N PHE A 113 16.01 -0.39 -14.74
CA PHE A 113 15.90 -1.78 -15.18
C PHE A 113 16.27 -2.02 -16.64
N HIS A 114 16.23 -0.97 -17.48
CA HIS A 114 16.58 -1.13 -18.89
C HIS A 114 18.02 -1.60 -19.05
N VAL A 115 18.17 -2.69 -19.76
CA VAL A 115 19.44 -3.24 -20.22
C VAL A 115 19.35 -3.47 -21.70
N ASN A 116 20.44 -3.19 -22.42
CA ASN A 116 20.49 -3.29 -23.87
C ASN A 116 21.39 -4.46 -24.30
N PRO A 117 20.99 -5.72 -24.09
CA PRO A 117 21.79 -6.86 -24.49
C PRO A 117 21.76 -7.04 -26.00
N GLU A 118 22.88 -7.53 -26.59
CA GLU A 118 23.05 -7.64 -28.02
C GLU A 118 21.95 -8.42 -28.76
N TYR A 119 21.41 -9.45 -28.11
CA TYR A 119 20.35 -10.32 -28.66
C TYR A 119 18.95 -9.72 -28.64
N LEU A 120 18.74 -8.56 -28.02
CA LEU A 120 17.45 -7.85 -27.98
C LEU A 120 17.43 -6.55 -28.79
N LYS A 121 18.52 -6.20 -29.48
CA LYS A 121 18.62 -4.93 -30.22
C LYS A 121 17.50 -4.72 -31.26
N ASP A 122 16.99 -5.80 -31.85
CA ASP A 122 15.91 -5.75 -32.84
C ASP A 122 14.51 -5.53 -32.27
N VAL A 123 14.36 -5.61 -30.92
CA VAL A 123 13.09 -5.44 -30.19
C VAL A 123 13.18 -4.36 -29.12
N GLU A 124 14.14 -3.45 -29.29
CA GLU A 124 14.34 -2.34 -28.37
C GLU A 124 13.10 -1.45 -28.33
N GLY A 125 12.53 -1.27 -27.12
CA GLY A 125 11.44 -0.34 -26.87
C GLY A 125 11.98 1.08 -26.63
N ASP A 126 11.13 2.04 -26.85
CA ASP A 126 11.33 3.42 -26.41
C ASP A 126 10.36 3.77 -25.28
N LEU A 127 10.35 5.04 -24.84
CA LEU A 127 9.45 5.48 -23.77
C LEU A 127 7.97 5.51 -24.20
N GLU A 128 7.67 5.41 -25.48
CA GLU A 128 6.30 5.33 -26.01
C GLU A 128 5.85 3.86 -26.14
N HIS A 129 6.80 2.94 -26.37
CA HIS A 129 6.57 1.51 -26.59
C HIS A 129 7.41 0.66 -25.64
N VAL A 130 7.22 0.86 -24.34
CA VAL A 130 8.00 0.20 -23.28
C VAL A 130 7.71 -1.29 -23.24
N ASN A 131 8.75 -2.09 -23.38
CA ASN A 131 8.65 -3.53 -23.12
C ASN A 131 8.60 -3.80 -21.61
N THR A 132 7.91 -4.85 -21.21
CA THR A 132 7.74 -5.14 -19.77
C THR A 132 9.04 -5.46 -19.06
N TRP A 133 10.06 -5.94 -19.74
CA TRP A 133 11.40 -6.20 -19.17
C TRP A 133 12.24 -4.93 -19.01
N ASP A 134 11.91 -3.83 -19.69
CA ASP A 134 12.59 -2.54 -19.54
C ASP A 134 12.23 -1.83 -18.21
N ILE A 135 11.15 -2.27 -17.56
CA ILE A 135 10.61 -1.66 -16.35
C ILE A 135 10.51 -2.63 -15.17
N GLY A 136 11.25 -3.73 -15.20
CA GLY A 136 11.25 -4.74 -14.13
C GLY A 136 12.36 -5.77 -14.29
N MET A 137 12.49 -6.64 -13.29
CA MET A 137 13.57 -7.63 -13.22
C MET A 137 13.29 -8.90 -14.06
N GLU A 138 12.04 -9.15 -14.43
CA GLU A 138 11.65 -10.38 -15.13
C GLU A 138 11.64 -10.17 -16.65
N LEU A 139 12.46 -10.89 -17.40
CA LEU A 139 12.44 -10.89 -18.87
C LEU A 139 11.12 -11.47 -19.39
N THR A 140 10.74 -12.63 -18.88
CA THR A 140 9.47 -13.30 -19.21
C THR A 140 8.64 -13.45 -17.95
N ARG A 141 7.40 -12.98 -17.99
CA ARG A 141 6.49 -13.03 -16.84
C ARG A 141 5.06 -13.39 -17.26
N PRO A 142 4.28 -14.06 -16.40
CA PRO A 142 2.87 -14.30 -16.64
C PRO A 142 2.09 -12.98 -16.75
N ALA A 143 1.03 -12.97 -17.54
CA ALA A 143 0.11 -11.82 -17.67
C ALA A 143 -0.76 -11.64 -16.39
N ARG A 144 -0.11 -11.39 -15.25
CA ARG A 144 -0.76 -11.31 -13.92
C ARG A 144 -1.86 -10.26 -13.86
N GLY A 145 -1.73 -9.17 -14.62
CA GLY A 145 -2.72 -8.08 -14.66
C GLY A 145 -4.00 -8.43 -15.41
N LEU A 146 -3.99 -9.45 -16.29
CA LEU A 146 -5.14 -9.77 -17.13
C LEU A 146 -6.38 -10.14 -16.29
N LYS A 147 -6.22 -10.91 -15.24
CA LYS A 147 -7.32 -11.29 -14.34
C LYS A 147 -7.91 -10.08 -13.60
N LEU A 148 -7.10 -9.13 -13.16
CA LEU A 148 -7.57 -7.89 -12.57
C LEU A 148 -8.33 -7.05 -13.61
N TRP A 149 -7.77 -6.90 -14.80
CA TRP A 149 -8.43 -6.18 -15.89
C TRP A 149 -9.81 -6.77 -16.22
N LEU A 150 -9.90 -8.09 -16.38
CA LEU A 150 -11.17 -8.78 -16.63
C LEU A 150 -12.17 -8.57 -15.48
N THR A 151 -11.71 -8.66 -14.23
CA THR A 151 -12.56 -8.39 -13.06
C THR A 151 -13.11 -6.97 -13.08
N LEU A 152 -12.28 -5.98 -13.37
CA LEU A 152 -12.69 -4.57 -13.47
C LEU A 152 -13.66 -4.34 -14.64
N GLN A 153 -13.48 -5.04 -15.77
CA GLN A 153 -14.39 -4.94 -16.92
C GLN A 153 -15.76 -5.55 -16.60
N VAL A 154 -15.82 -6.66 -15.87
CA VAL A 154 -17.07 -7.38 -15.58
C VAL A 154 -17.81 -6.76 -14.41
N LEU A 155 -17.11 -6.45 -13.30
CA LEU A 155 -17.74 -5.99 -12.06
C LEU A 155 -17.80 -4.46 -11.97
N GLY A 156 -16.88 -3.75 -12.61
CA GLY A 156 -16.72 -2.31 -12.46
C GLY A 156 -16.10 -1.92 -11.12
N THR A 157 -15.63 -0.68 -11.04
CA THR A 157 -15.01 -0.13 -9.81
C THR A 157 -16.04 0.13 -8.70
N GLU A 158 -17.30 0.41 -9.06
CA GLU A 158 -18.37 0.69 -8.09
C GLU A 158 -18.72 -0.52 -7.24
N LEU A 159 -18.88 -1.71 -7.86
CA LEU A 159 -19.18 -2.93 -7.12
C LEU A 159 -18.01 -3.35 -6.24
N ILE A 160 -16.77 -3.22 -6.74
CA ILE A 160 -15.56 -3.50 -5.95
C ILE A 160 -15.46 -2.52 -4.77
N GLY A 161 -15.71 -1.23 -5.00
CA GLY A 161 -15.76 -0.22 -3.96
C GLY A 161 -16.78 -0.54 -2.88
N SER A 162 -18.00 -0.95 -3.27
CA SER A 162 -19.06 -1.39 -2.34
C SER A 162 -18.65 -2.62 -1.54
N ALA A 163 -17.98 -3.58 -2.15
CA ALA A 163 -17.47 -4.76 -1.45
C ALA A 163 -16.38 -4.40 -0.41
N ILE A 164 -15.52 -3.42 -0.73
CA ILE A 164 -14.55 -2.88 0.22
C ILE A 164 -15.25 -2.19 1.39
N GLU A 165 -16.26 -1.36 1.11
CA GLU A 165 -17.06 -0.68 2.14
C GLU A 165 -17.78 -1.68 3.06
N HIS A 166 -18.26 -2.79 2.49
CA HIS A 166 -18.84 -3.88 3.28
C HIS A 166 -17.82 -4.50 4.23
N GLY A 167 -16.53 -4.63 3.82
CA GLY A 167 -15.45 -5.09 4.68
C GLY A 167 -15.27 -4.21 5.93
N PHE A 168 -15.33 -2.88 5.77
CA PHE A 168 -15.33 -1.95 6.92
C PHE A 168 -16.51 -2.22 7.85
N GLN A 169 -17.70 -2.41 7.29
CA GLN A 169 -18.89 -2.64 8.08
C GLN A 169 -18.83 -3.96 8.85
N LEU A 170 -18.28 -5.02 8.24
CA LEU A 170 -18.09 -6.31 8.91
C LEU A 170 -17.15 -6.19 10.13
N ALA A 171 -16.08 -5.42 10.01
CA ALA A 171 -15.17 -5.19 11.14
C ALA A 171 -15.85 -4.43 12.28
N VAL A 172 -16.71 -3.45 11.98
CA VAL A 172 -17.50 -2.72 12.99
C VAL A 172 -18.51 -3.66 13.67
N TRP A 173 -19.26 -4.44 12.92
CA TRP A 173 -20.21 -5.40 13.50
C TRP A 173 -19.53 -6.46 14.37
N ALA A 174 -18.36 -6.95 13.92
CA ALA A 174 -17.58 -7.89 14.73
C ALA A 174 -17.11 -7.23 16.05
N GLN A 175 -16.67 -5.97 16.01
CA GLN A 175 -16.30 -5.22 17.21
C GLN A 175 -17.49 -5.06 18.15
N GLU A 176 -18.64 -4.63 17.65
CA GLU A 176 -19.86 -4.45 18.43
C GLU A 176 -20.29 -5.76 19.10
N ALA A 177 -20.33 -6.86 18.33
CA ALA A 177 -20.67 -8.17 18.85
C ALA A 177 -19.72 -8.68 19.94
N LEU A 178 -18.41 -8.46 19.78
CA LEU A 178 -17.42 -8.86 20.78
C LEU A 178 -17.49 -8.02 22.05
N GLN A 179 -17.87 -6.75 21.96
CA GLN A 179 -18.03 -5.86 23.11
C GLN A 179 -19.22 -6.24 24.03
N GLU A 180 -20.19 -6.99 23.50
CA GLU A 180 -21.32 -7.51 24.26
C GLU A 180 -21.03 -8.83 24.97
N LEU A 181 -19.89 -9.46 24.69
CA LEU A 181 -19.49 -10.74 25.27
C LEU A 181 -18.56 -10.55 26.47
N ASP A 182 -18.81 -11.32 27.55
CA ASP A 182 -17.91 -11.37 28.68
C ASP A 182 -16.54 -11.95 28.31
N ASN A 183 -15.50 -11.47 28.96
CA ASN A 183 -14.11 -11.93 28.79
C ASN A 183 -13.50 -11.70 27.39
N TRP A 184 -14.03 -10.77 26.60
CA TRP A 184 -13.43 -10.31 25.35
C TRP A 184 -13.02 -8.84 25.46
N GLU A 185 -11.81 -8.55 25.03
CA GLU A 185 -11.26 -7.19 25.00
C GLU A 185 -10.91 -6.79 23.59
N ILE A 186 -11.32 -5.59 23.18
CA ILE A 186 -10.90 -4.98 21.93
C ILE A 186 -9.54 -4.31 22.16
N VAL A 187 -8.48 -4.89 21.59
CA VAL A 187 -7.10 -4.39 21.73
C VAL A 187 -6.87 -3.18 20.85
N SER A 188 -7.35 -3.20 19.61
CA SER A 188 -7.43 -2.02 18.75
C SER A 188 -8.79 -1.98 18.07
N LYS A 189 -9.35 -0.77 17.96
CA LYS A 189 -10.65 -0.56 17.29
C LYS A 189 -10.59 -0.99 15.84
N ALA A 190 -11.75 -1.30 15.27
CA ALA A 190 -11.89 -1.63 13.85
C ALA A 190 -11.28 -0.53 12.96
N GLN A 191 -10.31 -0.91 12.16
CA GLN A 191 -9.68 -0.07 11.15
C GLN A 191 -9.61 -0.82 9.82
N LEU A 192 -10.05 -0.18 8.75
CA LEU A 192 -10.24 -0.86 7.48
C LEU A 192 -11.18 -2.06 7.67
N ALA A 193 -10.79 -3.26 7.25
CA ALA A 193 -11.51 -4.50 7.56
C ALA A 193 -10.76 -5.36 8.59
N MET A 194 -10.09 -4.72 9.55
CA MET A 194 -9.30 -5.38 10.59
C MET A 194 -9.80 -5.01 11.97
N LEU A 195 -9.69 -5.96 12.89
CA LEU A 195 -10.04 -5.83 14.29
C LEU A 195 -9.08 -6.69 15.12
N ASN A 196 -8.52 -6.13 16.19
CA ASN A 196 -7.70 -6.87 17.12
C ASN A 196 -8.42 -7.02 18.45
N PHE A 197 -8.52 -8.24 18.89
CA PHE A 197 -9.20 -8.58 20.13
C PHE A 197 -8.46 -9.73 20.83
N ARG A 198 -8.70 -9.87 22.13
CA ARG A 198 -8.18 -10.99 22.92
C ARG A 198 -9.25 -11.52 23.87
N TYR A 199 -9.13 -12.78 24.20
CA TYR A 199 -9.91 -13.41 25.25
C TYR A 199 -9.19 -13.24 26.58
N THR A 200 -9.93 -12.85 27.63
CA THR A 200 -9.38 -12.46 28.95
C THR A 200 -9.99 -13.28 30.10
N ALA A 201 -10.29 -14.57 29.89
CA ALA A 201 -10.84 -15.41 30.95
C ALA A 201 -9.87 -15.54 32.14
N ASP A 202 -10.42 -15.71 33.33
CA ASP A 202 -9.65 -15.91 34.57
C ASP A 202 -8.67 -17.08 34.42
N GLY A 203 -7.41 -16.85 34.81
CA GLY A 203 -6.34 -17.84 34.77
C GLY A 203 -5.52 -17.91 33.49
N LEU A 204 -5.80 -17.08 32.49
CA LEU A 204 -4.90 -16.85 31.37
C LEU A 204 -3.88 -15.78 31.76
N THR A 205 -2.59 -16.13 31.70
CA THR A 205 -1.48 -15.18 31.84
C THR A 205 -1.13 -14.59 30.48
N GLU A 206 -0.69 -13.32 30.46
CA GLU A 206 -0.19 -12.65 29.26
C GLU A 206 1.00 -13.37 28.62
#